data_a46522998a9f7aa31cf8e520583f0369
#
_entry.id   a46522998a9f7aa31cf8e520583f0369
#
_cell.length_a   1.000
_cell.length_b   1.000
_cell.length_c   1.000
_cell.angle_alpha   90.00
_cell.angle_beta   90.00
_cell.angle_gamma   90.00
#
_symmetry.space_group_name_H-M   'P 1'
#
loop_
_entity.id
_entity.type
_entity.pdbx_description
1 polymer ?
#
loop_
_entity_poly.entity_id
_entity_poly.type
_entity_poly.pdbx_seq_one_letter_code
_entity_poly.pdbx_strand_id
1 'polypeptide(L)'
;RMQTQLRLVRRVVVVVIGLLAVAAALLTFPGAQAAGASLLASAGLASVIAGLAAQSTLANVFAGMQLAFSDAIRLDDVVVVEGEFGRVEEITLTYVVVRIWDQRRLVLPSTYFTTTPFANWTRSASELMGTVELDVDWRIDVDAMRAELTRIVEASPLWDERVASIAVTSAVGG
;
A
#
# COMPACT_ATOMS: atom_id res chain seq x y z
N ARG A 1 28.98 -5.08 0.31
CA ARG A 1 27.89 -4.50 1.12
C ARG A 1 27.24 -5.52 2.06
N MET A 2 26.83 -6.70 1.64
CA MET A 2 26.23 -7.76 2.49
C MET A 2 27.10 -8.19 3.66
N GLN A 3 28.40 -8.39 3.49
CA GLN A 3 29.31 -8.85 4.55
C GLN A 3 29.48 -7.83 5.71
N THR A 4 29.35 -6.53 5.42
CA THR A 4 29.44 -5.48 6.44
C THR A 4 28.18 -5.45 7.29
N GLN A 5 27.00 -5.61 6.66
CA GLN A 5 25.72 -5.66 7.33
C GLN A 5 25.62 -6.88 8.26
N LEU A 6 26.02 -8.06 7.79
CA LEU A 6 26.04 -9.29 8.58
C LEU A 6 26.97 -9.17 9.79
N ARG A 7 28.12 -8.50 9.65
CA ARG A 7 29.05 -8.27 10.77
C ARG A 7 28.47 -7.35 11.83
N LEU A 8 27.75 -6.30 11.43
CA LEU A 8 27.10 -5.40 12.38
C LEU A 8 25.99 -6.13 13.16
N VAL A 9 25.10 -6.82 12.47
CA VAL A 9 24.04 -7.61 13.11
C VAL A 9 24.63 -8.64 14.08
N ARG A 10 25.65 -9.40 13.64
CA ARG A 10 26.32 -10.38 14.51
C ARG A 10 26.90 -9.73 15.77
N ARG A 11 27.52 -8.54 15.66
CA ARG A 11 28.09 -7.85 16.83
C ARG A 11 27.00 -7.46 17.82
N VAL A 12 25.87 -6.90 17.33
CA VAL A 12 24.74 -6.54 18.18
C VAL A 12 24.19 -7.77 18.91
N VAL A 13 23.95 -8.86 18.16
CA VAL A 13 23.44 -10.12 18.73
C VAL A 13 24.41 -10.69 19.80
N VAL A 14 25.71 -10.70 19.52
CA VAL A 14 26.72 -11.19 20.49
C VAL A 14 26.73 -10.34 21.77
N VAL A 15 26.65 -9.01 21.65
CA VAL A 15 26.60 -8.11 22.81
C VAL A 15 25.32 -8.37 23.62
N VAL A 16 24.18 -8.49 23.01
CA VAL A 16 22.91 -8.78 23.71
C VAL A 16 22.96 -10.13 24.42
N ILE A 17 23.43 -11.19 23.75
CA ILE A 17 23.60 -12.51 24.37
C ILE A 17 24.58 -12.44 25.53
N GLY A 18 25.71 -11.73 25.39
CA GLY A 18 26.68 -11.54 26.45
C GLY A 18 26.10 -10.85 27.67
N LEU A 19 25.33 -9.77 27.50
CA LEU A 19 24.66 -9.08 28.60
C LEU A 19 23.65 -9.98 29.31
N LEU A 20 22.85 -10.75 28.57
CA LEU A 20 21.90 -11.68 29.15
C LEU A 20 22.60 -12.81 29.93
N ALA A 21 23.71 -13.33 29.41
CA ALA A 21 24.50 -14.36 30.07
C ALA A 21 25.11 -13.84 31.39
N VAL A 22 25.65 -12.61 31.40
CA VAL A 22 26.18 -11.97 32.62
C VAL A 22 25.06 -11.75 33.63
N ALA A 23 23.91 -11.24 33.23
CA ALA A 23 22.77 -11.06 34.10
C ALA A 23 22.30 -12.37 34.72
N ALA A 24 22.17 -13.42 33.90
CA ALA A 24 21.81 -14.78 34.37
C ALA A 24 22.86 -15.33 35.39
N ALA A 25 24.15 -15.17 35.11
CA ALA A 25 25.19 -15.58 36.00
C ALA A 25 25.12 -14.83 37.34
N LEU A 26 24.88 -13.52 37.34
CA LEU A 26 24.73 -12.73 38.57
C LEU A 26 23.56 -13.19 39.45
N LEU A 27 22.48 -13.67 38.84
CA LEU A 27 21.32 -14.21 39.57
C LEU A 27 21.62 -15.48 40.35
N THR A 28 22.67 -16.25 40.00
CA THR A 28 23.06 -17.46 40.70
C THR A 28 23.82 -17.19 42.02
N PHE A 29 24.33 -15.97 42.21
CA PHE A 29 25.09 -15.60 43.41
C PHE A 29 24.21 -14.82 44.39
N PRO A 30 23.99 -15.29 45.63
CA PRO A 30 23.11 -14.62 46.60
C PRO A 30 23.42 -13.14 46.87
N GLY A 31 24.68 -12.75 46.80
CA GLY A 31 25.11 -11.35 47.00
C GLY A 31 24.98 -10.46 45.78
N ALA A 32 24.76 -11.00 44.58
CA ALA A 32 24.69 -10.28 43.32
C ALA A 32 23.31 -10.29 42.66
N GLN A 33 22.32 -10.93 43.24
CA GLN A 33 20.98 -11.09 42.71
C GLN A 33 20.31 -9.75 42.38
N ALA A 34 20.43 -8.78 43.26
CA ALA A 34 19.87 -7.43 43.02
C ALA A 34 20.48 -6.75 41.79
N ALA A 35 21.79 -6.90 41.56
CA ALA A 35 22.44 -6.39 40.34
C ALA A 35 21.98 -7.11 39.08
N GLY A 36 21.86 -8.45 39.12
CA GLY A 36 21.34 -9.25 38.01
C GLY A 36 19.90 -8.88 37.67
N ALA A 37 19.03 -8.73 38.67
CA ALA A 37 17.65 -8.29 38.47
C ALA A 37 17.57 -6.87 37.88
N SER A 38 18.39 -5.94 38.33
CA SER A 38 18.46 -4.58 37.79
C SER A 38 18.89 -4.56 36.32
N LEU A 39 19.89 -5.39 35.95
CA LEU A 39 20.32 -5.52 34.57
C LEU A 39 19.20 -6.08 33.69
N LEU A 40 18.48 -7.11 34.13
CA LEU A 40 17.33 -7.67 33.36
C LEU A 40 16.18 -6.67 33.23
N ALA A 41 15.86 -5.93 34.28
CA ALA A 41 14.84 -4.88 34.23
C ALA A 41 15.23 -3.78 33.25
N SER A 42 16.49 -3.34 33.25
CA SER A 42 17.01 -2.35 32.29
C SER A 42 17.00 -2.87 30.86
N ALA A 43 17.38 -4.14 30.65
CA ALA A 43 17.32 -4.78 29.33
C ALA A 43 15.87 -4.93 28.84
N GLY A 44 14.93 -5.23 29.73
CA GLY A 44 13.50 -5.27 29.43
C GLY A 44 12.97 -3.93 28.95
N LEU A 45 13.28 -2.84 29.67
CA LEU A 45 12.92 -1.48 29.27
C LEU A 45 13.55 -1.08 27.94
N ALA A 46 14.84 -1.37 27.76
CA ALA A 46 15.54 -1.11 26.50
C ALA A 46 14.90 -1.88 25.32
N SER A 47 14.42 -3.12 25.55
CA SER A 47 13.74 -3.93 24.53
C SER A 47 12.40 -3.31 24.11
N VAL A 48 11.62 -2.77 25.06
CA VAL A 48 10.37 -2.07 24.75
C VAL A 48 10.65 -0.82 23.90
N ILE A 49 11.64 -0.02 24.28
CA ILE A 49 12.01 1.19 23.52
C ILE A 49 12.48 0.80 22.10
N ALA A 50 13.33 -0.23 21.99
CA ALA A 50 13.80 -0.71 20.69
C ALA A 50 12.64 -1.27 19.84
N GLY A 51 11.70 -1.99 20.46
CA GLY A 51 10.50 -2.50 19.80
C GLY A 51 9.61 -1.38 19.23
N LEU A 52 9.37 -0.34 20.02
CA LEU A 52 8.64 0.86 19.58
C LEU A 52 9.37 1.58 18.45
N ALA A 53 10.69 1.71 18.52
CA ALA A 53 11.49 2.32 17.47
C ALA A 53 11.48 1.50 16.16
N ALA A 54 11.36 0.17 16.24
CA ALA A 54 11.29 -0.73 15.08
C ALA A 54 9.87 -0.95 14.55
N GLN A 55 8.83 -0.45 15.21
CA GLN A 55 7.43 -0.76 14.94
C GLN A 55 7.03 -0.50 13.48
N SER A 56 7.40 0.63 12.91
CA SER A 56 7.06 0.99 11.52
C SER A 56 7.71 0.04 10.51
N THR A 57 8.94 -0.37 10.74
CA THR A 57 9.64 -1.31 9.87
C THR A 57 8.98 -2.69 9.90
N LEU A 58 8.65 -3.17 11.11
CA LEU A 58 7.94 -4.44 11.28
C LEU A 58 6.54 -4.40 10.66
N ALA A 59 5.81 -3.29 10.84
CA ALA A 59 4.49 -3.10 10.23
C ALA A 59 4.56 -3.21 8.70
N ASN A 60 5.56 -2.61 8.05
CA ASN A 60 5.76 -2.72 6.60
C ASN A 60 6.06 -4.16 6.16
N VAL A 61 6.89 -4.89 6.91
CA VAL A 61 7.19 -6.30 6.59
C VAL A 61 5.93 -7.16 6.70
N PHE A 62 5.13 -6.99 7.75
CA PHE A 62 3.86 -7.72 7.89
C PHE A 62 2.85 -7.33 6.81
N ALA A 63 2.77 -6.04 6.47
CA ALA A 63 1.91 -5.57 5.39
C ALA A 63 2.33 -6.17 4.04
N GLY A 64 3.62 -6.18 3.70
CA GLY A 64 4.12 -6.79 2.47
C GLY A 64 3.85 -8.29 2.41
N MET A 65 4.00 -8.98 3.53
CA MET A 65 3.62 -10.39 3.64
C MET A 65 2.11 -10.58 3.42
N GLN A 66 1.28 -9.76 4.05
CA GLN A 66 -0.18 -9.78 3.86
C GLN A 66 -0.55 -9.53 2.39
N LEU A 67 0.07 -8.56 1.71
CA LEU A 67 -0.16 -8.30 0.29
C LEU A 67 0.17 -9.52 -0.58
N ALA A 68 1.28 -10.19 -0.29
CA ALA A 68 1.71 -11.39 -1.02
C ALA A 68 0.74 -12.57 -0.89
N PHE A 69 0.01 -12.67 0.23
CA PHE A 69 -0.95 -13.77 0.48
C PHE A 69 -2.40 -13.40 0.18
N SER A 70 -2.76 -12.12 0.14
CA SER A 70 -4.17 -11.68 0.00
C SER A 70 -4.59 -11.43 -1.45
N ASP A 71 -3.65 -11.44 -2.40
CA ASP A 71 -3.90 -11.03 -3.79
C ASP A 71 -4.64 -9.68 -3.90
N ALA A 72 -4.43 -8.78 -2.94
CA ALA A 72 -5.05 -7.47 -2.94
C ALA A 72 -4.58 -6.61 -4.11
N ILE A 73 -3.31 -6.75 -4.46
CA ILE A 73 -2.66 -6.17 -5.64
C ILE A 73 -1.73 -7.22 -6.26
N ARG A 74 -1.54 -7.14 -7.57
CA ARG A 74 -0.64 -8.00 -8.35
C ARG A 74 0.31 -7.16 -9.19
N LEU A 75 1.40 -7.75 -9.63
CA LEU A 75 2.24 -7.13 -10.66
C LEU A 75 1.40 -6.85 -11.90
N ASP A 76 1.69 -5.75 -12.55
CA ASP A 76 0.98 -5.23 -13.72
C ASP A 76 -0.46 -4.74 -13.46
N ASP A 77 -1.00 -4.81 -12.23
CA ASP A 77 -2.27 -4.18 -11.92
C ASP A 77 -2.22 -2.67 -12.16
N VAL A 78 -3.33 -2.16 -12.67
CA VAL A 78 -3.55 -0.73 -12.86
C VAL A 78 -4.26 -0.18 -11.63
N VAL A 79 -3.59 0.74 -10.95
CA VAL A 79 -4.07 1.31 -9.68
C VAL A 79 -4.08 2.84 -9.71
N VAL A 80 -4.98 3.41 -8.92
CA VAL A 80 -4.96 4.84 -8.60
C VAL A 80 -4.61 4.99 -7.13
N VAL A 81 -3.46 5.61 -6.87
CA VAL A 81 -2.89 5.85 -5.54
C VAL A 81 -2.46 7.30 -5.44
N GLU A 82 -2.77 7.97 -4.33
CA GLU A 82 -2.49 9.41 -4.14
C GLU A 82 -3.00 10.31 -5.30
N GLY A 83 -4.11 9.92 -5.94
CA GLY A 83 -4.65 10.63 -7.10
C GLY A 83 -3.88 10.41 -8.41
N GLU A 84 -2.82 9.61 -8.39
CA GLU A 84 -2.01 9.29 -9.56
C GLU A 84 -2.39 7.91 -10.12
N PHE A 85 -2.59 7.86 -11.42
CA PHE A 85 -2.86 6.64 -12.17
C PHE A 85 -1.55 5.97 -12.58
N GLY A 86 -1.42 4.69 -12.31
CA GLY A 86 -0.20 3.96 -12.65
C GLY A 86 -0.35 2.45 -12.64
N ARG A 87 0.76 1.78 -12.94
CA ARG A 87 0.85 0.32 -12.98
C ARG A 87 1.83 -0.19 -11.94
N VAL A 88 1.46 -1.22 -11.20
CA VAL A 88 2.33 -1.87 -10.22
C VAL A 88 3.51 -2.52 -10.93
N GLU A 89 4.73 -2.03 -10.68
CA GLU A 89 5.97 -2.49 -11.30
C GLU A 89 6.71 -3.49 -10.40
N GLU A 90 6.69 -3.28 -9.09
CA GLU A 90 7.41 -4.12 -8.13
C GLU A 90 6.64 -4.20 -6.80
N ILE A 91 6.61 -5.37 -6.19
CA ILE A 91 6.06 -5.59 -4.84
C ILE A 91 7.17 -6.23 -4.01
N THR A 92 7.58 -5.54 -2.94
CA THR A 92 8.55 -6.05 -1.96
C THR A 92 7.89 -6.24 -0.59
N LEU A 93 8.64 -6.74 0.38
CA LEU A 93 8.14 -6.87 1.75
C LEU A 93 7.89 -5.52 2.45
N THR A 94 8.59 -4.45 2.02
CA THR A 94 8.55 -3.17 2.74
C THR A 94 7.99 -2.02 1.92
N TYR A 95 7.96 -2.15 0.61
CA TYR A 95 7.44 -1.13 -0.30
C TYR A 95 6.88 -1.75 -1.57
N VAL A 96 6.04 -0.98 -2.25
CA VAL A 96 5.50 -1.26 -3.59
C VAL A 96 5.89 -0.10 -4.51
N VAL A 97 6.30 -0.41 -5.73
CA VAL A 97 6.63 0.58 -6.77
C VAL A 97 5.51 0.63 -7.78
N VAL A 98 4.93 1.80 -7.97
CA VAL A 98 3.92 2.07 -8.99
C VAL A 98 4.54 2.99 -10.04
N ARG A 99 4.57 2.53 -11.30
CA ARG A 99 5.01 3.31 -12.44
C ARG A 99 3.84 4.16 -12.95
N ILE A 100 3.97 5.47 -12.81
CA ILE A 100 2.99 6.45 -13.28
C ILE A 100 3.05 6.58 -14.81
N TRP A 101 2.00 7.09 -15.42
CA TRP A 101 1.87 7.24 -16.87
C TRP A 101 2.99 8.09 -17.50
N ASP A 102 3.58 9.04 -16.75
CA ASP A 102 4.69 9.90 -17.17
C ASP A 102 6.09 9.32 -16.89
N GLN A 103 6.16 8.01 -16.57
CA GLN A 103 7.38 7.24 -16.25
C GLN A 103 8.01 7.54 -14.88
N ARG A 104 7.43 8.38 -14.05
CA ARG A 104 7.82 8.49 -12.63
C ARG A 104 7.50 7.19 -11.90
N ARG A 105 8.28 6.88 -10.87
CA ARG A 105 8.02 5.77 -9.95
C ARG A 105 7.59 6.32 -8.61
N LEU A 106 6.39 6.00 -8.23
CA LEU A 106 5.87 6.27 -6.91
C LEU A 106 6.19 5.07 -6.02
N VAL A 107 7.01 5.30 -4.98
CA VAL A 107 7.43 4.27 -4.04
C VAL A 107 6.62 4.44 -2.76
N LEU A 108 5.76 3.50 -2.47
CA LEU A 108 4.84 3.53 -1.32
C LEU A 108 5.20 2.44 -0.33
N PRO A 109 5.18 2.70 0.98
CA PRO A 109 5.36 1.67 1.98
C PRO A 109 4.24 0.60 1.85
N SER A 110 4.56 -0.66 2.12
CA SER A 110 3.57 -1.74 2.01
C SER A 110 2.36 -1.54 2.91
N THR A 111 2.53 -0.85 4.04
CA THR A 111 1.44 -0.47 4.94
C THR A 111 0.41 0.45 4.29
N TYR A 112 0.78 1.25 3.29
CA TYR A 112 -0.16 2.09 2.56
C TYR A 112 -1.32 1.26 2.00
N PHE A 113 -1.02 0.17 1.31
CA PHE A 113 -2.00 -0.69 0.65
C PHE A 113 -2.85 -1.53 1.62
N THR A 114 -2.48 -1.59 2.90
CA THR A 114 -3.25 -2.30 3.93
C THR A 114 -4.08 -1.37 4.81
N THR A 115 -3.74 -0.07 4.85
CA THR A 115 -4.38 0.90 5.74
C THR A 115 -5.11 2.03 5.01
N THR A 116 -4.76 2.30 3.75
CA THR A 116 -5.34 3.40 2.96
C THR A 116 -6.16 2.83 1.80
N PRO A 117 -7.39 3.31 1.57
CA PRO A 117 -8.17 2.92 0.39
C PRO A 117 -7.46 3.35 -0.90
N PHE A 118 -7.47 2.49 -1.89
CA PHE A 118 -6.98 2.75 -3.23
C PHE A 118 -7.90 2.09 -4.26
N ALA A 119 -7.93 2.58 -5.50
CA ALA A 119 -8.68 1.94 -6.58
C ALA A 119 -7.76 0.99 -7.36
N ASN A 120 -8.20 -0.26 -7.54
CA ASN A 120 -7.57 -1.22 -8.44
C ASN A 120 -8.52 -1.47 -9.61
N TRP A 121 -8.10 -1.09 -10.82
CA TRP A 121 -8.94 -1.15 -12.01
C TRP A 121 -8.88 -2.50 -12.73
N THR A 122 -7.91 -3.33 -12.43
CA THR A 122 -7.69 -4.60 -13.14
C THR A 122 -7.75 -5.84 -12.27
N ARG A 123 -8.10 -5.68 -10.99
CA ARG A 123 -8.11 -6.78 -10.02
C ARG A 123 -8.93 -8.00 -10.45
N SER A 124 -10.12 -7.78 -10.99
CA SER A 124 -11.06 -8.83 -11.37
C SER A 124 -11.36 -8.83 -12.86
N ALA A 125 -11.42 -7.65 -13.45
CA ALA A 125 -11.70 -7.43 -14.87
C ALA A 125 -11.09 -6.07 -15.26
N SER A 126 -10.72 -5.91 -16.50
CA SER A 126 -10.21 -4.64 -17.04
C SER A 126 -11.30 -3.72 -17.57
N GLU A 127 -12.56 -4.08 -17.35
CA GLU A 127 -13.73 -3.35 -17.85
C GLU A 127 -14.05 -2.18 -16.93
N LEU A 128 -13.99 -0.98 -17.48
CA LEU A 128 -14.29 0.27 -16.78
C LEU A 128 -15.37 1.03 -17.52
N MET A 129 -16.31 1.58 -16.77
CA MET A 129 -17.27 2.51 -17.32
C MET A 129 -16.63 3.90 -17.39
N GLY A 130 -16.45 4.42 -18.61
CA GLY A 130 -16.03 5.78 -18.86
C GLY A 130 -17.22 6.73 -18.94
N THR A 131 -17.03 7.98 -18.50
CA THR A 131 -18.00 9.06 -18.64
C THR A 131 -17.40 10.20 -19.43
N VAL A 132 -18.22 10.82 -20.27
CA VAL A 132 -17.88 12.05 -20.98
C VAL A 132 -18.89 13.10 -20.58
N GLU A 133 -18.42 14.23 -20.07
CA GLU A 133 -19.27 15.36 -19.72
C GLU A 133 -19.32 16.33 -20.89
N LEU A 134 -20.53 16.74 -21.25
CA LEU A 134 -20.80 17.68 -22.32
C LEU A 134 -21.63 18.84 -21.78
N ASP A 135 -21.12 20.06 -21.91
CA ASP A 135 -21.88 21.27 -21.63
C ASP A 135 -22.74 21.60 -22.86
N VAL A 136 -24.02 21.69 -22.62
CA VAL A 136 -25.02 21.95 -23.69
C VAL A 136 -25.94 23.08 -23.30
N ASP A 137 -26.59 23.74 -24.29
CA ASP A 137 -27.60 24.75 -24.04
C ASP A 137 -28.78 24.16 -23.26
N TRP A 138 -29.30 24.85 -22.27
CA TRP A 138 -30.42 24.42 -21.42
C TRP A 138 -31.72 24.15 -22.21
N ARG A 139 -31.83 24.66 -23.46
CA ARG A 139 -32.98 24.44 -24.34
C ARG A 139 -32.90 23.12 -25.11
N ILE A 140 -31.84 22.38 -24.99
CA ILE A 140 -31.68 21.13 -25.75
C ILE A 140 -32.74 20.11 -25.33
N ASP A 141 -33.28 19.40 -26.28
CA ASP A 141 -34.12 18.25 -25.99
C ASP A 141 -33.26 17.06 -25.58
N VAL A 142 -33.25 16.78 -24.26
CA VAL A 142 -32.43 15.69 -23.69
C VAL A 142 -32.89 14.32 -24.19
N ASP A 143 -34.17 14.13 -24.49
CA ASP A 143 -34.68 12.85 -24.94
C ASP A 143 -34.27 12.60 -26.39
N ALA A 144 -34.31 13.63 -27.23
CA ALA A 144 -33.77 13.55 -28.60
C ALA A 144 -32.27 13.27 -28.58
N MET A 145 -31.53 13.87 -27.67
CA MET A 145 -30.10 13.64 -27.49
C MET A 145 -29.76 12.21 -27.01
N ARG A 146 -30.60 11.64 -26.13
CA ARG A 146 -30.47 10.24 -25.69
C ARG A 146 -30.68 9.28 -26.87
N ALA A 147 -31.74 9.50 -27.66
CA ALA A 147 -32.03 8.67 -28.82
C ALA A 147 -30.88 8.71 -29.83
N GLU A 148 -30.34 9.88 -30.11
CA GLU A 148 -29.22 10.04 -31.06
C GLU A 148 -27.93 9.41 -30.54
N LEU A 149 -27.59 9.56 -29.22
CA LEU A 149 -26.44 8.88 -28.62
C LEU A 149 -26.57 7.36 -28.77
N THR A 150 -27.73 6.79 -28.40
CA THR A 150 -27.96 5.35 -28.49
C THR A 150 -27.76 4.88 -29.94
N ARG A 151 -28.32 5.59 -30.92
CA ARG A 151 -28.16 5.29 -32.34
C ARG A 151 -26.69 5.31 -32.79
N ILE A 152 -25.91 6.29 -32.33
CA ILE A 152 -24.48 6.43 -32.70
C ILE A 152 -23.66 5.31 -32.05
N VAL A 153 -23.87 5.04 -30.75
CA VAL A 153 -23.15 4.03 -30.01
C VAL A 153 -23.43 2.63 -30.56
N GLU A 154 -24.69 2.30 -30.78
CA GLU A 154 -25.09 0.99 -31.36
C GLU A 154 -24.57 0.77 -32.79
N ALA A 155 -24.36 1.84 -33.54
CA ALA A 155 -23.76 1.75 -34.87
C ALA A 155 -22.21 1.65 -34.82
N SER A 156 -21.59 1.84 -33.66
CA SER A 156 -20.14 1.81 -33.51
C SER A 156 -19.61 0.37 -33.43
N PRO A 157 -18.59 0.00 -34.22
CA PRO A 157 -17.96 -1.31 -34.10
C PRO A 157 -17.12 -1.47 -32.84
N LEU A 158 -16.97 -0.41 -32.04
CA LEU A 158 -16.21 -0.40 -30.79
C LEU A 158 -17.09 -0.57 -29.56
N TRP A 159 -18.43 -0.61 -29.74
CA TRP A 159 -19.35 -0.76 -28.63
C TRP A 159 -19.36 -2.20 -28.10
N ASP A 160 -19.29 -2.33 -26.78
CA ASP A 160 -19.30 -3.61 -26.07
C ASP A 160 -20.72 -4.12 -25.72
N GLU A 161 -21.76 -3.49 -26.23
CA GLU A 161 -23.19 -3.82 -26.02
C GLU A 161 -23.68 -3.69 -24.56
N ARG A 162 -22.97 -2.94 -23.71
CA ARG A 162 -23.30 -2.86 -22.28
C ARG A 162 -24.03 -1.56 -21.89
N VAL A 163 -23.37 -0.42 -22.00
CA VAL A 163 -23.91 0.85 -21.50
C VAL A 163 -23.87 1.94 -22.56
N ALA A 164 -25.03 2.50 -22.87
CA ALA A 164 -25.19 3.71 -23.67
C ALA A 164 -26.28 4.57 -23.01
N SER A 165 -25.90 5.53 -22.18
CA SER A 165 -26.87 6.37 -21.49
C SER A 165 -26.39 7.81 -21.31
N ILE A 166 -27.32 8.76 -21.37
CA ILE A 166 -27.11 10.16 -20.96
C ILE A 166 -27.87 10.42 -19.68
N ALA A 167 -27.20 10.99 -18.70
CA ALA A 167 -27.77 11.52 -17.48
C ALA A 167 -27.46 13.02 -17.37
N VAL A 168 -28.43 13.81 -16.92
CA VAL A 168 -28.19 15.20 -16.56
C VAL A 168 -27.53 15.22 -15.18
N THR A 169 -26.29 15.68 -15.10
CA THR A 169 -25.52 15.74 -13.85
C THR A 169 -25.70 17.07 -13.12
N SER A 170 -25.84 18.17 -13.88
CA SER A 170 -26.11 19.50 -13.33
C SER A 170 -26.93 20.35 -14.30
N ALA A 171 -27.73 21.25 -13.77
CA ALA A 171 -28.41 22.27 -14.54
C ALA A 171 -28.05 23.62 -13.90
N VAL A 172 -27.05 24.30 -14.46
CA VAL A 172 -26.66 25.64 -14.04
C VAL A 172 -27.29 26.62 -15.00
N GLY A 173 -28.21 27.44 -14.52
CA GLY A 173 -28.75 28.56 -15.30
C GLY A 173 -27.64 29.58 -15.52
N GLY A 174 -27.37 29.90 -16.79
CA GLY A 174 -26.49 31.01 -17.19
C GLY A 174 -27.12 32.35 -16.91
#